data_505f4e0abdd7b518c85288eb4c439cf7
#
_entry.id   505f4e0abdd7b518c85288eb4c439cf7
#
_cell.length_a   1.000
_cell.length_b   1.000
_cell.length_c   1.000
_cell.angle_alpha   90.00
_cell.angle_beta   90.00
_cell.angle_gamma   90.00
#
_symmetry.space_group_name_H-M   'P 1'
#
loop_
_entity.id
_entity.type
_entity.pdbx_description
1 polymer ?
#
loop_
_entity_poly.entity_id
_entity_poly.type
_entity_poly.pdbx_seq_one_letter_code
_entity_poly.pdbx_strand_id
1 'polypeptide(L)'
;MKITILETSDIHAYVSTKSFTNPNKYENHSLSKVKTYIDEIKRENENVIYIDNGDSIQGSPLGTFYKNNNDLKNLAYVYNLLNPDAVILGNHDFNYGQDYLKSYINYLYAPVLSANTIDKNSFLDIRPYIIKNIENIKIGILGLTTQYIPHWERPENIKGLSFKSALETAKYYLPILKNEEKCDIVIVSYHGGFAKDIETGLELTAQTGENEGYELLYSNLDFDVFLTGHAHKEISGIYNNIAVAQPGFAASKVSEITLY
;
A
#
# COMPACT_ATOMS: atom_id res chain seq x y z
N MET A 1 5.72 11.84 22.84
CA MET A 1 5.61 10.40 22.53
C MET A 1 6.05 10.22 21.08
N LYS A 2 6.87 9.23 20.75
CA LYS A 2 7.32 8.98 19.37
C LYS A 2 6.49 7.86 18.77
N ILE A 3 5.95 8.06 17.56
CA ILE A 3 5.31 7.02 16.74
C ILE A 3 6.07 6.94 15.43
N THR A 4 6.53 5.73 15.07
CA THR A 4 7.23 5.49 13.80
C THR A 4 6.31 4.75 12.85
N ILE A 5 6.13 5.30 11.64
CA ILE A 5 5.35 4.69 10.56
C ILE A 5 6.33 4.23 9.48
N LEU A 6 6.28 2.93 9.16
CA LEU A 6 7.08 2.31 8.12
C LEU A 6 6.17 1.94 6.95
N GLU A 7 6.67 2.12 5.74
CA GLU A 7 5.97 1.75 4.52
C GLU A 7 6.88 0.97 3.58
N THR A 8 6.34 -0.10 3.01
CA THR A 8 6.77 -0.69 1.74
C THR A 8 5.68 -0.54 0.69
N SER A 9 6.05 -0.52 -0.58
CA SER A 9 5.15 -0.49 -1.72
C SER A 9 5.81 -1.17 -2.91
N ASP A 10 5.01 -1.68 -3.83
CA ASP A 10 5.50 -2.18 -5.11
C ASP A 10 6.62 -3.23 -4.95
N ILE A 11 6.43 -4.15 -4.00
CA ILE A 11 7.40 -5.20 -3.69
C ILE A 11 7.52 -6.20 -4.85
N HIS A 12 6.43 -6.47 -5.59
CA HIS A 12 6.41 -7.29 -6.78
C HIS A 12 7.06 -8.68 -6.61
N ALA A 13 6.89 -9.28 -5.42
CA ALA A 13 7.49 -10.57 -5.03
C ALA A 13 9.02 -10.61 -5.13
N TYR A 14 9.73 -9.51 -4.94
CA TYR A 14 11.19 -9.45 -4.79
C TYR A 14 11.61 -9.87 -3.38
N VAL A 15 11.56 -11.17 -3.12
CA VAL A 15 11.79 -11.77 -1.80
C VAL A 15 13.27 -12.00 -1.54
N SER A 16 13.99 -12.56 -2.52
CA SER A 16 15.37 -13.02 -2.37
C SER A 16 16.37 -11.95 -2.78
N THR A 17 17.52 -11.93 -2.10
CA THR A 17 18.68 -11.13 -2.52
C THR A 17 19.40 -11.72 -3.73
N LYS A 18 19.17 -12.98 -4.11
CA LYS A 18 19.81 -13.58 -5.27
C LYS A 18 19.23 -13.02 -6.57
N SER A 19 20.10 -12.61 -7.48
CA SER A 19 19.70 -12.16 -8.80
C SER A 19 19.04 -13.29 -9.59
N PHE A 20 17.93 -12.99 -10.24
CA PHE A 20 17.25 -13.95 -11.12
C PHE A 20 17.99 -14.22 -12.42
N THR A 21 18.88 -13.31 -12.83
CA THR A 21 19.63 -13.41 -14.10
C THR A 21 21.04 -13.93 -13.93
N ASN A 22 21.62 -13.82 -12.72
CA ASN A 22 22.97 -14.27 -12.42
C ASN A 22 23.03 -14.88 -11.00
N PRO A 23 23.08 -16.21 -10.85
CA PRO A 23 23.04 -16.87 -9.55
C PRO A 23 24.25 -16.56 -8.64
N ASN A 24 25.34 -16.02 -9.20
CA ASN A 24 26.53 -15.59 -8.45
C ASN A 24 26.47 -14.12 -8.02
N LYS A 25 25.41 -13.39 -8.40
CA LYS A 25 25.21 -11.99 -8.03
C LYS A 25 24.13 -11.87 -6.96
N TYR A 26 24.39 -11.01 -5.99
CA TYR A 26 23.39 -10.59 -5.01
C TYR A 26 22.93 -9.18 -5.32
N GLU A 27 21.62 -8.96 -5.25
CA GLU A 27 21.03 -7.63 -5.39
C GLU A 27 21.04 -6.88 -4.04
N ASN A 28 21.08 -5.56 -4.11
CA ASN A 28 21.07 -4.73 -2.90
C ASN A 28 19.67 -4.55 -2.29
N HIS A 29 18.64 -5.09 -2.92
CA HIS A 29 17.25 -4.98 -2.53
C HIS A 29 16.61 -6.37 -2.40
N SER A 30 15.73 -6.52 -1.44
CA SER A 30 14.89 -7.71 -1.26
C SER A 30 14.02 -7.57 -0.01
N LEU A 31 12.93 -8.31 0.02
CA LEU A 31 12.06 -8.39 1.19
C LEU A 31 12.78 -8.91 2.45
N SER A 32 13.78 -9.79 2.28
CA SER A 32 14.59 -10.27 3.42
C SER A 32 15.42 -9.17 4.08
N LYS A 33 15.90 -8.19 3.32
CA LYS A 33 16.62 -7.01 3.86
C LYS A 33 15.64 -6.04 4.52
N VAL A 34 14.48 -5.82 3.89
CA VAL A 34 13.38 -5.04 4.48
C VAL A 34 12.98 -5.62 5.84
N LYS A 35 12.84 -6.95 5.95
CA LYS A 35 12.54 -7.63 7.22
C LYS A 35 13.58 -7.30 8.30
N THR A 36 14.86 -7.37 7.96
CA THR A 36 15.93 -7.03 8.92
C THR A 36 15.79 -5.61 9.43
N TYR A 37 15.57 -4.65 8.52
CA TYR A 37 15.39 -3.25 8.88
C TYR A 37 14.16 -3.01 9.77
N ILE A 38 13.00 -3.58 9.40
CA ILE A 38 11.78 -3.48 10.20
C ILE A 38 11.99 -4.03 11.62
N ASP A 39 12.67 -5.17 11.74
CA ASP A 39 12.98 -5.77 13.05
C ASP A 39 13.91 -4.91 13.90
N GLU A 40 14.87 -4.24 13.28
CA GLU A 40 15.76 -3.29 13.97
C GLU A 40 14.96 -2.12 14.51
N ILE A 41 14.12 -1.50 13.69
CA ILE A 41 13.26 -0.39 14.12
C ILE A 41 12.28 -0.83 15.21
N LYS A 42 11.63 -1.99 15.06
CA LYS A 42 10.69 -2.51 16.07
C LYS A 42 11.37 -2.89 17.41
N ARG A 43 12.67 -3.19 17.41
CA ARG A 43 13.44 -3.42 18.66
C ARG A 43 13.80 -2.12 19.38
N GLU A 44 14.01 -1.04 18.62
CA GLU A 44 14.42 0.27 19.16
C GLU A 44 13.23 1.16 19.51
N ASN A 45 12.05 0.87 18.96
CA ASN A 45 10.84 1.67 19.15
C ASN A 45 9.66 0.77 19.45
N GLU A 46 8.94 1.08 20.53
CA GLU A 46 7.74 0.34 20.96
C GLU A 46 6.51 0.67 20.09
N ASN A 47 6.43 1.91 19.59
CA ASN A 47 5.28 2.45 18.88
C ASN A 47 5.57 2.51 17.38
N VAL A 48 5.49 1.35 16.70
CA VAL A 48 5.74 1.22 15.26
C VAL A 48 4.48 0.73 14.57
N ILE A 49 4.12 1.39 13.48
CA ILE A 49 3.09 0.97 12.52
C ILE A 49 3.82 0.62 11.22
N TYR A 50 3.57 -0.56 10.68
CA TYR A 50 4.10 -0.95 9.39
C TYR A 50 2.96 -1.25 8.41
N ILE A 51 2.98 -0.61 7.23
CA ILE A 51 1.98 -0.72 6.17
C ILE A 51 2.67 -1.19 4.89
N ASP A 52 2.11 -2.22 4.26
CA ASP A 52 2.45 -2.62 2.88
C ASP A 52 1.42 -2.00 1.92
N ASN A 53 1.89 -1.09 1.07
CA ASN A 53 1.03 -0.26 0.23
C ASN A 53 0.75 -0.88 -1.16
N GLY A 54 0.75 -2.21 -1.27
CA GLY A 54 0.25 -2.94 -2.45
C GLY A 54 1.28 -3.27 -3.53
N ASP A 55 0.79 -3.89 -4.59
CA ASP A 55 1.58 -4.49 -5.68
C ASP A 55 2.59 -5.51 -5.15
N SER A 56 2.07 -6.46 -4.38
CA SER A 56 2.90 -7.41 -3.65
C SER A 56 3.17 -8.69 -4.44
N ILE A 57 2.16 -9.27 -5.11
CA ILE A 57 2.19 -10.68 -5.56
C ILE A 57 2.66 -10.92 -6.99
N GLN A 58 2.66 -9.90 -7.84
CA GLN A 58 2.99 -10.00 -9.27
C GLN A 58 4.19 -9.11 -9.62
N GLY A 59 5.09 -9.56 -10.50
CA GLY A 59 6.18 -8.77 -11.10
C GLY A 59 7.48 -9.54 -11.23
N SER A 60 8.02 -10.14 -10.16
CA SER A 60 9.26 -10.91 -10.23
C SER A 60 9.06 -12.32 -10.82
N PRO A 61 10.14 -12.96 -11.31
CA PRO A 61 10.09 -14.37 -11.68
C PRO A 61 9.63 -15.30 -10.55
N LEU A 62 9.88 -14.95 -9.30
CA LEU A 62 9.43 -15.71 -8.14
C LEU A 62 7.90 -15.63 -7.97
N GLY A 63 7.30 -14.45 -8.16
CA GLY A 63 5.84 -14.29 -8.17
C GLY A 63 5.18 -15.18 -9.23
N THR A 64 5.76 -15.19 -10.44
CA THR A 64 5.33 -16.07 -11.54
C THR A 64 5.48 -17.56 -11.18
N PHE A 65 6.58 -17.94 -10.50
CA PHE A 65 6.79 -19.32 -10.02
C PHE A 65 5.70 -19.73 -9.04
N TYR A 66 5.42 -18.94 -8.02
CA TYR A 66 4.38 -19.25 -7.04
C TYR A 66 3.00 -19.37 -7.68
N LYS A 67 2.68 -18.45 -8.60
CA LYS A 67 1.42 -18.50 -9.37
C LYS A 67 1.30 -19.79 -10.18
N ASN A 68 2.34 -20.18 -10.92
CA ASN A 68 2.30 -21.34 -11.80
C ASN A 68 2.27 -22.68 -11.04
N ASN A 69 2.83 -22.71 -9.83
CA ASN A 69 2.82 -23.90 -8.97
C ASN A 69 1.68 -23.92 -7.96
N ASN A 70 0.77 -22.95 -8.03
CA ASN A 70 -0.35 -22.78 -7.07
C ASN A 70 0.14 -22.77 -5.61
N ASP A 71 1.29 -22.15 -5.34
CA ASP A 71 1.95 -22.14 -4.03
C ASP A 71 1.90 -20.76 -3.35
N LEU A 72 0.76 -20.11 -3.45
CA LEU A 72 0.50 -18.77 -2.92
C LEU A 72 0.65 -18.70 -1.39
N LYS A 73 0.35 -19.82 -0.69
CA LYS A 73 0.47 -19.89 0.76
C LYS A 73 1.90 -19.57 1.23
N ASN A 74 2.91 -20.06 0.54
CA ASN A 74 4.29 -19.78 0.89
C ASN A 74 4.69 -18.33 0.58
N LEU A 75 4.16 -17.74 -0.50
CA LEU A 75 4.36 -16.32 -0.78
C LEU A 75 3.71 -15.46 0.33
N ALA A 76 2.45 -15.70 0.67
CA ALA A 76 1.77 -14.98 1.75
C ALA A 76 2.47 -15.16 3.11
N TYR A 77 3.01 -16.36 3.38
CA TYR A 77 3.79 -16.63 4.60
C TYR A 77 5.01 -15.70 4.71
N VAL A 78 5.71 -15.47 3.61
CA VAL A 78 6.88 -14.55 3.60
C VAL A 78 6.44 -13.12 3.94
N TYR A 79 5.32 -12.65 3.40
CA TYR A 79 4.77 -11.34 3.77
C TYR A 79 4.34 -11.27 5.24
N ASN A 80 3.75 -12.33 5.76
CA ASN A 80 3.37 -12.43 7.18
C ASN A 80 4.58 -12.33 8.13
N LEU A 81 5.79 -12.74 7.70
CA LEU A 81 7.00 -12.58 8.50
C LEU A 81 7.38 -11.12 8.76
N LEU A 82 6.95 -10.17 7.89
CA LEU A 82 7.16 -8.74 8.12
C LEU A 82 6.18 -8.19 9.16
N ASN A 83 5.09 -8.93 9.43
CA ASN A 83 4.06 -8.56 10.37
C ASN A 83 3.52 -7.13 10.15
N PRO A 84 2.91 -6.84 8.98
CA PRO A 84 2.30 -5.56 8.71
C PRO A 84 1.05 -5.34 9.57
N ASP A 85 0.75 -4.10 9.88
CA ASP A 85 -0.48 -3.69 10.55
C ASP A 85 -1.65 -3.56 9.58
N ALA A 86 -1.35 -3.27 8.32
CA ALA A 86 -2.30 -3.26 7.21
C ALA A 86 -1.59 -3.57 5.89
N VAL A 87 -2.33 -4.14 4.95
CA VAL A 87 -1.94 -4.33 3.55
C VAL A 87 -2.96 -3.61 2.67
N ILE A 88 -2.48 -2.80 1.74
CA ILE A 88 -3.33 -2.13 0.75
C ILE A 88 -3.33 -2.98 -0.53
N LEU A 89 -4.36 -2.91 -1.35
CA LEU A 89 -4.35 -3.53 -2.67
C LEU A 89 -3.76 -2.57 -3.70
N GLY A 90 -2.79 -3.05 -4.47
CA GLY A 90 -2.31 -2.39 -5.67
C GLY A 90 -2.99 -2.92 -6.94
N ASN A 91 -2.70 -2.32 -8.08
CA ASN A 91 -3.32 -2.72 -9.35
C ASN A 91 -2.82 -4.09 -9.84
N HIS A 92 -1.56 -4.42 -9.62
CA HIS A 92 -1.00 -5.71 -10.01
C HIS A 92 -1.46 -6.88 -9.14
N ASP A 93 -2.05 -6.63 -7.97
CA ASP A 93 -2.63 -7.69 -7.14
C ASP A 93 -3.87 -8.34 -7.79
N PHE A 94 -4.50 -7.67 -8.78
CA PHE A 94 -5.63 -8.22 -9.55
C PHE A 94 -5.22 -9.04 -10.78
N ASN A 95 -3.95 -9.00 -11.21
CA ASN A 95 -3.51 -9.59 -12.49
C ASN A 95 -3.74 -11.10 -12.60
N TYR A 96 -3.76 -11.82 -11.50
CA TYR A 96 -3.95 -13.27 -11.48
C TYR A 96 -5.41 -13.71 -11.24
N GLY A 97 -6.34 -12.75 -11.22
CA GLY A 97 -7.77 -12.96 -11.03
C GLY A 97 -8.20 -13.06 -9.56
N GLN A 98 -9.51 -12.97 -9.35
CA GLN A 98 -10.08 -12.83 -8.01
C GLN A 98 -9.89 -14.05 -7.12
N ASP A 99 -9.93 -15.27 -7.65
CA ASP A 99 -9.73 -16.50 -6.87
C ASP A 99 -8.32 -16.54 -6.27
N TYR A 100 -7.33 -16.12 -7.05
CA TYR A 100 -5.94 -16.02 -6.61
C TYR A 100 -5.78 -14.91 -5.55
N LEU A 101 -6.33 -13.73 -5.82
CA LEU A 101 -6.33 -12.60 -4.88
C LEU A 101 -7.04 -12.96 -3.57
N LYS A 102 -8.22 -13.57 -3.63
CA LYS A 102 -8.95 -14.06 -2.45
C LYS A 102 -8.11 -15.02 -1.62
N SER A 103 -7.44 -15.96 -2.29
CA SER A 103 -6.59 -16.92 -1.60
C SER A 103 -5.42 -16.23 -0.91
N TYR A 104 -4.81 -15.21 -1.58
CA TYR A 104 -3.76 -14.39 -0.97
C TYR A 104 -4.25 -13.67 0.28
N ILE A 105 -5.36 -12.94 0.17
CA ILE A 105 -6.00 -12.23 1.29
C ILE A 105 -6.26 -13.18 2.46
N ASN A 106 -6.80 -14.37 2.19
CA ASN A 106 -7.11 -15.36 3.23
C ASN A 106 -5.86 -15.94 3.94
N TYR A 107 -4.69 -15.90 3.31
CA TYR A 107 -3.44 -16.35 3.93
C TYR A 107 -2.70 -15.24 4.67
N LEU A 108 -3.06 -13.98 4.47
CA LEU A 108 -2.50 -12.86 5.23
C LEU A 108 -3.06 -12.82 6.66
N TYR A 109 -2.21 -12.43 7.61
CA TYR A 109 -2.62 -12.19 9.00
C TYR A 109 -3.10 -10.75 9.21
N ALA A 110 -2.54 -9.81 8.43
CA ALA A 110 -2.93 -8.42 8.47
C ALA A 110 -4.26 -8.20 7.74
N PRO A 111 -5.09 -7.26 8.18
CA PRO A 111 -6.26 -6.80 7.43
C PRO A 111 -5.84 -6.18 6.10
N VAL A 112 -6.62 -6.49 5.05
CA VAL A 112 -6.43 -5.92 3.72
C VAL A 112 -7.40 -4.77 3.52
N LEU A 113 -6.89 -3.63 3.07
CA LEU A 113 -7.66 -2.39 2.95
C LEU A 113 -7.77 -1.96 1.49
N SER A 114 -9.00 -1.62 1.07
CA SER A 114 -9.28 -0.96 -0.21
C SER A 114 -10.68 -0.33 -0.18
N ALA A 115 -10.79 0.90 0.31
CA ALA A 115 -12.07 1.58 0.53
C ALA A 115 -12.81 1.90 -0.77
N ASN A 116 -12.10 2.11 -1.86
CA ASN A 116 -12.65 2.47 -3.16
C ASN A 116 -12.83 1.28 -4.11
N THR A 117 -12.45 0.07 -3.70
CA THR A 117 -12.82 -1.16 -4.40
C THR A 117 -14.19 -1.63 -3.92
N ILE A 118 -15.18 -1.56 -4.80
CA ILE A 118 -16.54 -2.00 -4.49
C ILE A 118 -16.71 -3.43 -4.96
N ASP A 119 -16.79 -4.34 -4.03
CA ASP A 119 -17.09 -5.75 -4.26
C ASP A 119 -18.58 -6.02 -3.99
N LYS A 120 -19.37 -6.08 -5.05
CA LYS A 120 -20.83 -6.27 -4.95
C LYS A 120 -21.24 -7.61 -4.34
N ASN A 121 -20.36 -8.60 -4.40
CA ASN A 121 -20.63 -9.95 -3.96
C ASN A 121 -20.01 -10.27 -2.60
N SER A 122 -19.28 -9.32 -2.00
CA SER A 122 -18.49 -9.53 -0.77
C SER A 122 -17.59 -10.78 -0.90
N PHE A 123 -16.97 -10.94 -2.07
CA PHE A 123 -16.14 -12.08 -2.40
C PHE A 123 -14.75 -12.00 -1.75
N LEU A 124 -14.22 -10.77 -1.66
CA LEU A 124 -12.93 -10.46 -1.05
C LEU A 124 -13.15 -9.98 0.40
N ASP A 125 -12.33 -10.45 1.34
CA ASP A 125 -12.32 -9.91 2.71
C ASP A 125 -11.46 -8.65 2.75
N ILE A 126 -12.01 -7.55 2.26
CA ILE A 126 -11.38 -6.23 2.24
C ILE A 126 -12.17 -5.24 3.10
N ARG A 127 -11.46 -4.32 3.74
CA ARG A 127 -12.04 -3.30 4.61
C ARG A 127 -11.71 -1.90 4.08
N PRO A 128 -12.54 -0.89 4.37
CA PRO A 128 -12.21 0.48 3.98
C PRO A 128 -11.05 1.05 4.80
N TYR A 129 -11.04 0.79 6.10
CA TYR A 129 -10.05 1.29 7.05
C TYR A 129 -9.94 0.37 8.26
N ILE A 130 -8.92 0.60 9.06
CA ILE A 130 -8.78 0.07 10.41
C ILE A 130 -8.47 1.20 11.39
N ILE A 131 -8.65 0.89 12.68
CA ILE A 131 -8.26 1.76 13.78
C ILE A 131 -7.26 1.02 14.64
N LYS A 132 -6.15 1.67 14.94
CA LYS A 132 -5.11 1.18 15.83
C LYS A 132 -4.96 2.14 17.01
N ASN A 133 -4.90 1.60 18.21
CA ASN A 133 -4.62 2.39 19.41
C ASN A 133 -3.17 2.15 19.83
N ILE A 134 -2.43 3.22 20.01
CA ILE A 134 -1.08 3.24 20.57
C ILE A 134 -1.14 4.14 21.79
N GLU A 135 -1.01 3.54 22.99
CA GLU A 135 -1.27 4.24 24.26
C GLU A 135 -2.66 4.92 24.23
N ASN A 136 -2.68 6.23 24.34
CA ASN A 136 -3.92 7.05 24.32
C ASN A 136 -4.20 7.68 22.96
N ILE A 137 -3.41 7.36 21.93
CA ILE A 137 -3.57 7.92 20.57
C ILE A 137 -4.33 6.94 19.69
N LYS A 138 -5.41 7.39 19.10
CA LYS A 138 -6.25 6.64 18.16
C LYS A 138 -5.85 6.96 16.74
N ILE A 139 -5.39 5.97 15.99
CA ILE A 139 -4.84 6.13 14.64
C ILE A 139 -5.76 5.42 13.66
N GLY A 140 -6.33 6.18 12.72
CA GLY A 140 -7.08 5.65 11.58
C GLY A 140 -6.17 5.39 10.40
N ILE A 141 -6.32 4.24 9.72
CA ILE A 141 -5.59 3.90 8.49
C ILE A 141 -6.62 3.64 7.40
N LEU A 142 -6.71 4.54 6.43
CA LEU A 142 -7.58 4.43 5.26
C LEU A 142 -6.80 3.85 4.09
N GLY A 143 -7.27 2.74 3.50
CA GLY A 143 -6.65 2.14 2.32
C GLY A 143 -7.38 2.53 1.03
N LEU A 144 -6.62 2.95 0.02
CA LEU A 144 -7.13 3.34 -1.30
C LEU A 144 -6.25 2.75 -2.40
N THR A 145 -6.84 2.48 -3.56
CA THR A 145 -6.11 2.07 -4.76
C THR A 145 -6.49 2.94 -5.96
N THR A 146 -5.71 2.89 -7.03
CA THR A 146 -6.06 3.60 -8.26
C THR A 146 -7.39 3.12 -8.83
N GLN A 147 -8.24 4.05 -9.26
CA GLN A 147 -9.49 3.71 -9.94
C GLN A 147 -9.28 3.21 -11.37
N TYR A 148 -8.06 3.34 -11.91
CA TYR A 148 -7.75 3.09 -13.32
C TYR A 148 -7.57 1.60 -13.68
N ILE A 149 -7.59 0.71 -12.69
CA ILE A 149 -7.44 -0.76 -12.84
C ILE A 149 -8.25 -1.34 -14.01
N PRO A 150 -9.54 -0.96 -14.26
CA PRO A 150 -10.31 -1.52 -15.37
C PRO A 150 -9.77 -1.22 -16.77
N HIS A 151 -8.83 -0.28 -16.92
CA HIS A 151 -8.19 0.05 -18.20
C HIS A 151 -7.02 -0.88 -18.52
N TRP A 152 -6.45 -1.53 -17.53
CA TRP A 152 -5.31 -2.46 -17.71
C TRP A 152 -5.71 -3.90 -17.55
N GLU A 153 -6.73 -4.15 -16.69
CA GLU A 153 -7.03 -5.49 -16.26
C GLU A 153 -8.04 -6.15 -17.18
N ARG A 154 -7.94 -7.48 -17.32
CA ARG A 154 -8.92 -8.26 -18.07
C ARG A 154 -10.25 -8.25 -17.34
N PRO A 155 -11.39 -8.07 -18.04
CA PRO A 155 -12.70 -8.03 -17.38
C PRO A 155 -13.02 -9.25 -16.51
N GLU A 156 -12.53 -10.44 -16.89
CA GLU A 156 -12.72 -11.68 -16.13
C GLU A 156 -12.00 -11.65 -14.77
N ASN A 157 -10.83 -10.97 -14.68
CA ASN A 157 -10.05 -10.86 -13.44
C ASN A 157 -10.69 -9.94 -12.39
N ILE A 158 -11.56 -9.02 -12.82
CA ILE A 158 -12.22 -8.03 -11.97
C ILE A 158 -13.75 -8.11 -12.04
N LYS A 159 -14.29 -9.25 -12.45
CA LYS A 159 -15.73 -9.44 -12.64
C LYS A 159 -16.51 -9.20 -11.35
N GLY A 160 -17.43 -8.24 -11.35
CA GLY A 160 -18.25 -7.86 -10.19
C GLY A 160 -17.58 -6.86 -9.25
N LEU A 161 -16.33 -6.49 -9.53
CA LEU A 161 -15.66 -5.37 -8.87
C LEU A 161 -15.89 -4.07 -9.65
N SER A 162 -15.87 -2.96 -8.94
CA SER A 162 -15.77 -1.63 -9.53
C SER A 162 -14.90 -0.74 -8.65
N PHE A 163 -14.24 0.21 -9.26
CA PHE A 163 -13.25 1.07 -8.61
C PHE A 163 -13.73 2.52 -8.69
N LYS A 164 -13.88 3.15 -7.54
CA LYS A 164 -14.28 4.56 -7.43
C LYS A 164 -13.05 5.47 -7.36
N SER A 165 -13.26 6.75 -7.64
CA SER A 165 -12.24 7.77 -7.38
C SER A 165 -11.73 7.67 -5.94
N ALA A 166 -10.41 7.66 -5.79
CA ALA A 166 -9.77 7.66 -4.48
C ALA A 166 -10.07 8.97 -3.74
N LEU A 167 -10.07 10.10 -4.44
CA LEU A 167 -10.43 11.41 -3.88
C LEU A 167 -11.86 11.44 -3.35
N GLU A 168 -12.85 11.00 -4.14
CA GLU A 168 -14.24 11.00 -3.71
C GLU A 168 -14.49 10.03 -2.55
N THR A 169 -13.76 8.91 -2.54
CA THR A 169 -13.81 7.95 -1.43
C THR A 169 -13.18 8.51 -0.16
N ALA A 170 -12.05 9.22 -0.27
CA ALA A 170 -11.42 9.90 0.86
C ALA A 170 -12.33 10.98 1.45
N LYS A 171 -13.01 11.77 0.61
CA LYS A 171 -14.02 12.76 1.07
C LYS A 171 -15.13 12.15 1.91
N TYR A 172 -15.47 10.89 1.65
CA TYR A 172 -16.49 10.17 2.42
C TYR A 172 -15.95 9.62 3.74
N TYR A 173 -14.78 8.94 3.73
CA TYR A 173 -14.27 8.24 4.91
C TYR A 173 -13.48 9.11 5.89
N LEU A 174 -12.82 10.18 5.45
CA LEU A 174 -12.01 11.02 6.35
C LEU A 174 -12.88 11.72 7.41
N PRO A 175 -14.06 12.29 7.09
CA PRO A 175 -14.97 12.81 8.12
C PRO A 175 -15.41 11.74 9.12
N ILE A 176 -15.63 10.49 8.69
CA ILE A 176 -15.97 9.38 9.58
C ILE A 176 -14.82 9.13 10.55
N LEU A 177 -13.57 8.99 10.05
CA LEU A 177 -12.40 8.75 10.89
C LEU A 177 -12.15 9.87 11.90
N LYS A 178 -12.23 11.14 11.47
CA LYS A 178 -11.97 12.29 12.34
C LYS A 178 -13.14 12.60 13.28
N ASN A 179 -14.39 12.58 12.80
CA ASN A 179 -15.53 13.09 13.56
C ASN A 179 -16.33 11.99 14.29
N GLU A 180 -16.50 10.81 13.70
CA GLU A 180 -17.28 9.73 14.30
C GLU A 180 -16.36 8.81 15.11
N GLU A 181 -15.29 8.31 14.48
CA GLU A 181 -14.30 7.46 15.12
C GLU A 181 -13.37 8.20 16.10
N LYS A 182 -13.27 9.54 15.98
CA LYS A 182 -12.40 10.39 16.83
C LYS A 182 -10.93 10.00 16.76
N CYS A 183 -10.43 9.72 15.55
CA CYS A 183 -9.01 9.45 15.37
C CYS A 183 -8.18 10.73 15.59
N ASP A 184 -7.15 10.62 16.43
CA ASP A 184 -6.19 11.71 16.67
C ASP A 184 -5.29 11.90 15.45
N ILE A 185 -4.86 10.78 14.84
CA ILE A 185 -4.02 10.74 13.64
C ILE A 185 -4.75 9.93 12.57
N VAL A 186 -4.70 10.40 11.32
CA VAL A 186 -5.21 9.66 10.16
C VAL A 186 -4.10 9.49 9.12
N ILE A 187 -3.85 8.23 8.77
CA ILE A 187 -2.96 7.82 7.69
C ILE A 187 -3.82 7.48 6.48
N VAL A 188 -3.58 8.13 5.36
CA VAL A 188 -4.11 7.72 4.05
C VAL A 188 -3.01 6.94 3.34
N SER A 189 -3.25 5.66 3.07
CA SER A 189 -2.35 4.81 2.28
C SER A 189 -3.01 4.57 0.92
N TYR A 190 -2.45 5.18 -0.11
CA TYR A 190 -2.99 5.20 -1.46
C TYR A 190 -2.03 4.52 -2.43
N HIS A 191 -2.41 3.36 -2.96
CA HIS A 191 -1.69 2.75 -4.06
C HIS A 191 -2.03 3.47 -5.37
N GLY A 192 -1.34 4.56 -5.60
CA GLY A 192 -1.42 5.45 -6.75
C GLY A 192 -0.37 6.55 -6.65
N GLY A 193 -0.11 7.20 -7.77
CA GLY A 193 0.92 8.23 -7.91
C GLY A 193 0.36 9.65 -8.01
N PHE A 194 1.20 10.53 -8.53
CA PHE A 194 0.91 11.93 -8.75
C PHE A 194 0.93 12.23 -10.26
N ALA A 195 -0.20 12.70 -10.80
CA ALA A 195 -0.28 13.17 -12.19
C ALA A 195 0.27 14.58 -12.38
N LYS A 196 0.47 15.30 -11.28
CA LYS A 196 1.12 16.61 -11.24
C LYS A 196 2.35 16.57 -10.33
N ASP A 197 3.30 17.44 -10.63
CA ASP A 197 4.44 17.67 -9.75
C ASP A 197 3.97 18.14 -8.37
N ILE A 198 4.46 17.49 -7.32
CA ILE A 198 3.95 17.65 -5.97
C ILE A 198 4.19 19.06 -5.39
N GLU A 199 5.24 19.76 -5.87
CA GLU A 199 5.61 21.09 -5.39
C GLU A 199 5.00 22.19 -6.24
N THR A 200 5.09 22.05 -7.56
CA THR A 200 4.75 23.12 -8.51
C THR A 200 3.33 23.02 -9.04
N GLY A 201 2.69 21.85 -8.94
CA GLY A 201 1.37 21.57 -9.53
C GLY A 201 1.37 21.46 -11.05
N LEU A 202 2.55 21.48 -11.69
CA LEU A 202 2.65 21.29 -13.15
C LEU A 202 2.26 19.88 -13.55
N GLU A 203 1.54 19.75 -14.65
CA GLU A 203 1.14 18.45 -15.16
C GLU A 203 2.36 17.63 -15.61
N LEU A 204 2.47 16.40 -15.07
CA LEU A 204 3.48 15.41 -15.47
C LEU A 204 2.90 14.39 -16.43
N THR A 205 1.62 14.04 -16.24
CA THR A 205 0.87 13.10 -17.08
C THR A 205 -0.56 13.56 -17.24
N ALA A 206 -1.28 12.96 -18.20
CA ALA A 206 -2.71 13.27 -18.41
C ALA A 206 -3.54 12.94 -17.15
N GLN A 207 -4.54 13.78 -16.88
CA GLN A 207 -5.47 13.64 -15.76
C GLN A 207 -6.54 12.59 -16.06
N THR A 208 -6.16 11.31 -16.07
CA THR A 208 -7.04 10.18 -16.44
C THR A 208 -7.82 9.60 -15.25
N GLY A 209 -7.50 10.04 -14.02
CA GLY A 209 -7.96 9.42 -12.78
C GLY A 209 -7.08 8.25 -12.33
N GLU A 210 -5.97 7.96 -13.04
CA GLU A 210 -4.98 6.97 -12.62
C GLU A 210 -4.25 7.41 -11.34
N ASN A 211 -3.75 8.64 -11.35
CA ASN A 211 -2.89 9.20 -10.33
C ASN A 211 -3.55 10.41 -9.65
N GLU A 212 -4.38 10.17 -8.65
CA GLU A 212 -5.14 11.20 -7.92
C GLU A 212 -4.35 11.78 -6.71
N GLY A 213 -3.06 11.44 -6.56
CA GLY A 213 -2.27 11.82 -5.38
C GLY A 213 -2.15 13.33 -5.15
N TYR A 214 -2.01 14.12 -6.22
CA TYR A 214 -1.96 15.57 -6.10
C TYR A 214 -3.28 16.16 -5.62
N GLU A 215 -4.38 15.71 -6.19
CA GLU A 215 -5.74 16.14 -5.84
C GLU A 215 -6.07 15.76 -4.40
N LEU A 216 -5.70 14.55 -3.95
CA LEU A 216 -5.86 14.12 -2.55
C LEU A 216 -5.08 15.03 -1.60
N LEU A 217 -3.81 15.29 -1.89
CA LEU A 217 -2.91 16.09 -1.05
C LEU A 217 -3.38 17.56 -0.89
N TYR A 218 -3.93 18.13 -1.95
CA TYR A 218 -4.31 19.55 -2.00
C TYR A 218 -5.83 19.80 -1.91
N SER A 219 -6.61 18.78 -1.55
CA SER A 219 -8.08 18.87 -1.43
C SER A 219 -8.58 19.49 -0.12
N ASN A 220 -7.70 19.92 0.78
CA ASN A 220 -8.04 20.40 2.14
C ASN A 220 -8.79 19.35 2.99
N LEU A 221 -8.57 18.07 2.73
CA LEU A 221 -9.05 16.98 3.57
C LEU A 221 -8.18 16.84 4.82
N ASP A 222 -8.80 16.45 5.93
CA ASP A 222 -8.12 16.36 7.23
C ASP A 222 -7.50 14.98 7.43
N PHE A 223 -6.21 14.87 7.15
CA PHE A 223 -5.36 13.71 7.44
C PHE A 223 -3.90 14.16 7.63
N ASP A 224 -3.09 13.33 8.26
CA ASP A 224 -1.78 13.72 8.80
C ASP A 224 -0.62 13.10 8.02
N VAL A 225 -0.82 11.89 7.47
CA VAL A 225 0.21 11.11 6.76
C VAL A 225 -0.35 10.59 5.44
N PHE A 226 0.44 10.72 4.38
CA PHE A 226 0.11 10.24 3.05
C PHE A 226 1.18 9.27 2.53
N LEU A 227 0.85 7.98 2.52
CA LEU A 227 1.68 6.94 1.94
C LEU A 227 1.21 6.68 0.51
N THR A 228 2.16 6.58 -0.45
CA THR A 228 1.85 6.45 -1.87
C THR A 228 2.68 5.35 -2.54
N GLY A 229 2.28 4.87 -3.72
CA GLY A 229 2.96 3.80 -4.46
C GLY A 229 2.78 3.93 -5.97
N HIS A 230 2.72 2.78 -6.67
CA HIS A 230 2.36 2.64 -8.09
C HIS A 230 3.36 3.25 -9.08
N ALA A 231 3.79 4.47 -8.84
CA ALA A 231 4.66 5.21 -9.78
C ALA A 231 6.15 4.83 -9.68
N HIS A 232 6.52 3.93 -8.77
CA HIS A 232 7.89 3.48 -8.50
C HIS A 232 8.88 4.63 -8.19
N LYS A 233 8.37 5.77 -7.74
CA LYS A 233 9.18 6.94 -7.38
C LYS A 233 9.60 6.89 -5.92
N GLU A 234 10.60 7.67 -5.59
CA GLU A 234 11.03 7.93 -4.22
C GLU A 234 10.59 9.34 -3.84
N ILE A 235 9.70 9.43 -2.85
CA ILE A 235 9.18 10.70 -2.34
C ILE A 235 9.34 10.70 -0.82
N SER A 236 9.83 11.78 -0.27
CA SER A 236 9.95 11.99 1.18
C SER A 236 9.93 13.47 1.47
N GLY A 237 8.94 13.95 2.20
CA GLY A 237 8.84 15.37 2.54
C GLY A 237 7.55 15.71 3.29
N ILE A 238 7.43 16.99 3.62
CA ILE A 238 6.18 17.56 4.16
C ILE A 238 5.63 18.49 3.10
N TYR A 239 4.44 18.19 2.60
CA TYR A 239 3.75 18.96 1.57
C TYR A 239 2.33 19.27 2.08
N ASN A 240 1.92 20.52 1.97
CA ASN A 240 0.62 20.98 2.47
C ASN A 240 0.37 20.60 3.96
N ASN A 241 1.43 20.64 4.79
CA ASN A 241 1.45 20.22 6.20
C ASN A 241 1.18 18.72 6.44
N ILE A 242 1.25 17.89 5.41
CA ILE A 242 1.07 16.43 5.47
C ILE A 242 2.43 15.78 5.23
N ALA A 243 2.78 14.78 6.05
CA ALA A 243 3.97 13.96 5.83
C ALA A 243 3.70 12.98 4.68
N VAL A 244 4.46 13.08 3.59
CA VAL A 244 4.28 12.27 2.36
C VAL A 244 5.47 11.38 2.12
N ALA A 245 5.22 10.12 1.77
CA ALA A 245 6.25 9.15 1.43
C ALA A 245 5.86 8.25 0.26
N GLN A 246 6.89 7.78 -0.47
CA GLN A 246 6.84 6.69 -1.46
C GLN A 246 8.22 6.00 -1.50
N PRO A 247 8.31 4.68 -1.24
CA PRO A 247 9.59 4.00 -1.03
C PRO A 247 10.28 3.49 -2.31
N GLY A 248 9.78 3.80 -3.50
CA GLY A 248 10.26 3.20 -4.74
C GLY A 248 9.62 1.83 -5.00
N PHE A 249 10.38 0.84 -5.44
CA PHE A 249 9.86 -0.48 -5.82
C PHE A 249 10.85 -1.63 -5.53
N ALA A 250 10.40 -2.88 -5.74
CA ALA A 250 11.20 -4.11 -5.64
C ALA A 250 11.89 -4.30 -4.27
N ALA A 251 11.26 -3.83 -3.20
CA ALA A 251 11.82 -3.87 -1.85
C ALA A 251 13.21 -3.21 -1.73
N SER A 252 13.44 -2.14 -2.51
CA SER A 252 14.71 -1.41 -2.52
C SER A 252 14.87 -0.48 -1.34
N LYS A 253 13.77 0.03 -0.79
CA LYS A 253 13.72 0.98 0.33
C LYS A 253 12.51 0.72 1.22
N VAL A 254 12.56 1.32 2.39
CA VAL A 254 11.45 1.47 3.33
C VAL A 254 11.30 2.95 3.60
N SER A 255 10.08 3.49 3.48
CA SER A 255 9.80 4.83 3.98
C SER A 255 9.70 4.79 5.49
N GLU A 256 10.26 5.80 6.17
CA GLU A 256 10.12 6.00 7.60
C GLU A 256 9.63 7.41 7.91
N ILE A 257 8.51 7.52 8.60
CA ILE A 257 7.93 8.78 9.09
C ILE A 257 7.90 8.71 10.61
N THR A 258 8.41 9.74 11.27
CA THR A 258 8.36 9.86 12.73
C THR A 258 7.46 11.02 13.13
N LEU A 259 6.46 10.74 13.96
CA LEU A 259 5.58 11.70 14.60
C LEU A 259 5.97 11.88 16.08
N TYR A 260 5.95 13.12 16.60
CA TYR A 260 6.32 13.47 17.97
C TYR A 260 5.14 14.05 18.77
#